data_ad5127bc71bd5e7c997472db2225300d
#
_entry.id   ad5127bc71bd5e7c997472db2225300d
#
_cell.length_a   1.000
_cell.length_b   1.000
_cell.length_c   1.000
_cell.angle_alpha   90.00
_cell.angle_beta   90.00
_cell.angle_gamma   90.00
#
_symmetry.space_group_name_H-M   'P 1'
#
loop_
_entity.id
_entity.type
_entity.pdbx_description
1 polymer ?
#
loop_
_entity_poly.entity_id
_entity_poly.type
_entity_poly.pdbx_seq_one_letter_code
_entity_poly.pdbx_strand_id
1 'polypeptide(L)'
;MYNKKSHPILIIFLWICFLSVVGMVAYLSFQSGEDARAFGKQLIQYGAEKVYQEDSVSEAELLGFTYLIRQSGRVLAFFLIGVLGTLTIQLSFPKWNWLIKTIFTAALLMTIACLTERLKIYIPSRHYSYEEMVYSIIATGAGFLLVTLFTLLFHIMKGFFKLLFTSLC
;
A
#
# COMPACT_ATOMS: atom_id res chain seq x y z
N MET A 1 -32.35 -15.96 2.24
CA MET A 1 -31.35 -15.14 3.00
C MET A 1 -30.05 -15.92 3.08
N TYR A 2 -29.07 -15.60 2.24
CA TYR A 2 -27.77 -16.32 2.23
C TYR A 2 -26.93 -15.80 3.40
N ASN A 3 -26.78 -16.62 4.43
CA ASN A 3 -25.96 -16.30 5.61
C ASN A 3 -24.49 -16.32 5.18
N LYS A 4 -23.95 -15.17 4.77
CA LYS A 4 -22.54 -15.00 4.42
C LYS A 4 -21.74 -15.16 5.71
N LYS A 5 -21.24 -16.39 5.97
CA LYS A 5 -20.33 -16.67 7.10
C LYS A 5 -19.17 -15.66 6.99
N SER A 6 -19.18 -14.68 7.86
CA SER A 6 -18.02 -13.82 8.06
C SER A 6 -16.92 -14.70 8.64
N HIS A 7 -15.74 -14.69 8.04
CA HIS A 7 -14.57 -15.39 8.59
C HIS A 7 -13.83 -14.41 9.52
N PRO A 8 -14.17 -14.36 10.82
CA PRO A 8 -13.65 -13.35 11.73
C PRO A 8 -12.11 -13.40 11.84
N ILE A 9 -11.52 -14.59 11.78
CA ILE A 9 -10.08 -14.80 11.82
C ILE A 9 -9.39 -14.10 10.63
N LEU A 10 -9.95 -14.25 9.42
CA LEU A 10 -9.41 -13.59 8.23
C LEU A 10 -9.48 -12.07 8.34
N ILE A 11 -10.57 -11.53 8.87
CA ILE A 11 -10.75 -10.09 9.05
C ILE A 11 -9.73 -9.56 10.06
N ILE A 12 -9.55 -10.23 11.20
CA ILE A 12 -8.56 -9.85 12.21
C ILE A 12 -7.15 -9.89 11.62
N PHE A 13 -6.82 -10.95 10.89
CA PHE A 13 -5.52 -11.08 10.21
C PHE A 13 -5.26 -9.92 9.23
N LEU A 14 -6.26 -9.56 8.41
CA LEU A 14 -6.14 -8.44 7.47
C LEU A 14 -5.95 -7.09 8.20
N TRP A 15 -6.65 -6.87 9.32
CA TRP A 15 -6.43 -5.68 10.15
C TRP A 15 -5.02 -5.62 10.71
N ILE A 16 -4.49 -6.74 11.21
CA ILE A 16 -3.11 -6.81 11.71
C ILE A 16 -2.13 -6.49 10.59
N CYS A 17 -2.27 -7.12 9.42
CA CYS A 17 -1.41 -6.86 8.27
C CYS A 17 -1.48 -5.39 7.82
N PHE A 18 -2.68 -4.83 7.70
CA PHE A 18 -2.89 -3.45 7.30
C PHE A 18 -2.24 -2.47 8.27
N LEU A 19 -2.50 -2.63 9.58
CA LEU A 19 -1.94 -1.76 10.62
C LEU A 19 -0.42 -1.92 10.73
N SER A 20 0.12 -3.12 10.52
CA SER A 20 1.57 -3.36 10.51
C SER A 20 2.25 -2.61 9.36
N VAL A 21 1.68 -2.63 8.16
CA VAL A 21 2.25 -1.91 7.01
C VAL A 21 2.14 -0.40 7.22
N VAL A 22 1.00 0.10 7.72
CA VAL A 22 0.84 1.53 8.04
C VAL A 22 1.84 1.95 9.13
N GLY A 23 1.99 1.16 10.19
CA GLY A 23 2.94 1.41 11.27
C GLY A 23 4.39 1.39 10.78
N MET A 24 4.74 0.46 9.91
CA MET A 24 6.08 0.38 9.31
C MET A 24 6.38 1.62 8.44
N VAL A 25 5.43 2.05 7.61
CA VAL A 25 5.58 3.26 6.79
C VAL A 25 5.69 4.51 7.66
N ALA A 26 4.88 4.60 8.71
CA ALA A 26 4.98 5.70 9.67
C ALA A 26 6.35 5.70 10.35
N TYR A 27 6.82 4.56 10.87
CA TYR A 27 8.13 4.42 11.51
C TYR A 27 9.27 4.85 10.57
N LEU A 28 9.29 4.35 9.33
CA LEU A 28 10.29 4.71 8.33
C LEU A 28 10.22 6.21 7.93
N SER A 29 9.03 6.80 8.02
CA SER A 29 8.84 8.23 7.77
C SER A 29 9.40 9.09 8.89
N PHE A 30 9.41 8.59 10.13
CA PHE A 30 9.98 9.29 11.30
C PHE A 30 11.50 9.08 11.47
N GLN A 31 12.08 8.12 10.78
CA GLN A 31 13.52 7.86 10.86
C GLN A 31 14.34 9.02 10.26
N SER A 32 15.45 9.38 10.88
CA SER A 32 16.30 10.48 10.40
C SER A 32 16.81 10.21 8.97
N GLY A 33 17.07 11.28 8.21
CA GLY A 33 17.57 11.15 6.83
C GLY A 33 18.93 10.44 6.75
N GLU A 34 19.75 10.55 7.81
CA GLU A 34 21.08 9.91 7.90
C GLU A 34 20.97 8.41 8.17
N ASP A 35 20.11 8.02 9.12
CA ASP A 35 19.86 6.60 9.42
C ASP A 35 19.25 5.86 8.22
N ALA A 36 18.33 6.51 7.51
CA ALA A 36 17.73 5.95 6.30
C ALA A 36 18.77 5.77 5.16
N ARG A 37 19.78 6.67 5.07
CA ARG A 37 20.89 6.51 4.12
C ARG A 37 21.85 5.42 4.55
N ALA A 38 22.15 5.30 5.84
CA ALA A 38 23.02 4.24 6.39
C ALA A 38 22.40 2.87 6.16
N PHE A 39 21.10 2.71 6.43
CA PHE A 39 20.37 1.46 6.19
C PHE A 39 20.32 1.11 4.68
N GLY A 40 20.08 2.10 3.82
CA GLY A 40 20.14 1.92 2.37
C GLY A 40 21.52 1.45 1.88
N LYS A 41 22.60 2.05 2.37
CA LYS A 41 23.98 1.63 2.06
C LYS A 41 24.28 0.21 2.50
N GLN A 42 23.85 -0.20 3.72
CA GLN A 42 24.03 -1.56 4.21
C GLN A 42 23.28 -2.59 3.36
N LEU A 43 22.03 -2.30 2.96
CA LEU A 43 21.26 -3.20 2.10
C LEU A 43 21.90 -3.37 0.72
N ILE A 44 22.45 -2.30 0.16
CA ILE A 44 23.11 -2.33 -1.16
C ILE A 44 24.45 -3.04 -1.07
N GLN A 45 25.25 -2.80 -0.03
CA GLN A 45 26.49 -3.54 0.17
C GLN A 45 26.23 -5.05 0.28
N TYR A 46 25.22 -5.44 1.05
CA TYR A 46 24.82 -6.85 1.18
C TYR A 46 24.29 -7.46 -0.14
N GLY A 47 23.60 -6.66 -0.96
CA GLY A 47 23.13 -7.07 -2.29
C GLY A 47 24.24 -7.09 -3.34
N ALA A 48 25.11 -6.09 -3.34
CA ALA A 48 26.23 -5.97 -4.28
C ALA A 48 27.30 -7.06 -4.05
N GLU A 49 27.61 -7.36 -2.79
CA GLU A 49 28.53 -8.44 -2.43
C GLU A 49 28.06 -9.83 -2.91
N LYS A 50 26.74 -10.00 -3.09
CA LYS A 50 26.14 -11.23 -3.58
C LYS A 50 26.02 -11.30 -5.10
N VAL A 51 25.95 -10.17 -5.80
CA VAL A 51 25.63 -10.10 -7.25
C VAL A 51 26.83 -9.66 -8.09
N TYR A 52 27.71 -8.84 -7.55
CA TYR A 52 28.89 -8.31 -8.25
C TYR A 52 30.16 -8.78 -7.56
N GLN A 53 30.77 -9.81 -8.11
CA GLN A 53 32.07 -10.33 -7.68
C GLN A 53 33.25 -9.50 -8.21
N GLU A 54 33.00 -8.40 -8.93
CA GLU A 54 34.08 -7.59 -9.54
C GLU A 54 33.67 -6.12 -9.74
N ASP A 55 34.60 -5.24 -9.42
CA ASP A 55 34.81 -3.85 -9.82
C ASP A 55 33.96 -2.73 -9.21
N SER A 56 34.71 -1.75 -8.75
CA SER A 56 34.38 -0.42 -8.23
C SER A 56 33.14 0.24 -8.85
N VAL A 57 31.98 0.03 -8.25
CA VAL A 57 30.78 0.83 -8.55
C VAL A 57 31.08 2.28 -8.12
N SER A 58 30.94 3.22 -9.03
CA SER A 58 31.13 4.66 -8.77
C SER A 58 30.19 5.10 -7.64
N GLU A 59 30.69 5.94 -6.71
CA GLU A 59 29.85 6.48 -5.61
C GLU A 59 28.59 7.19 -6.13
N ALA A 60 28.64 7.80 -7.29
CA ALA A 60 27.50 8.47 -7.92
C ALA A 60 26.41 7.47 -8.37
N GLU A 61 26.80 6.31 -8.91
CA GLU A 61 25.88 5.23 -9.29
C GLU A 61 25.26 4.57 -8.04
N LEU A 62 26.06 4.38 -6.99
CA LEU A 62 25.58 3.85 -5.71
C LEU A 62 24.53 4.75 -5.07
N LEU A 63 24.71 6.07 -5.12
CA LEU A 63 23.74 7.05 -4.63
C LEU A 63 22.45 7.05 -5.45
N GLY A 64 22.55 6.97 -6.79
CA GLY A 64 21.39 6.87 -7.68
C GLY A 64 20.58 5.60 -7.44
N PHE A 65 21.25 4.47 -7.28
CA PHE A 65 20.60 3.16 -7.00
C PHE A 65 19.93 3.13 -5.62
N THR A 66 20.57 3.72 -4.61
CA THR A 66 19.98 3.89 -3.26
C THR A 66 18.71 4.72 -3.31
N TYR A 67 18.70 5.79 -4.09
CA TYR A 67 17.51 6.63 -4.28
C TYR A 67 16.36 5.86 -4.93
N LEU A 68 16.64 5.10 -6.00
CA LEU A 68 15.64 4.29 -6.71
C LEU A 68 15.04 3.19 -5.82
N ILE A 69 15.87 2.46 -5.07
CA ILE A 69 15.38 1.43 -4.12
C ILE A 69 14.46 2.05 -3.06
N ARG A 70 14.85 3.19 -2.51
CA ARG A 70 14.04 3.87 -1.49
C ARG A 70 12.72 4.38 -2.06
N GLN A 71 12.74 4.90 -3.29
CA GLN A 71 11.54 5.38 -3.98
C GLN A 71 10.59 4.24 -4.33
N SER A 72 11.11 3.16 -4.92
CA SER A 72 10.31 1.98 -5.28
C SER A 72 9.75 1.27 -4.04
N GLY A 73 10.53 1.14 -2.98
CA GLY A 73 10.07 0.57 -1.71
C GLY A 73 8.90 1.36 -1.11
N ARG A 74 8.95 2.69 -1.17
CA ARG A 74 7.84 3.55 -0.75
C ARG A 74 6.59 3.32 -1.59
N VAL A 75 6.73 3.38 -2.93
CA VAL A 75 5.61 3.16 -3.86
C VAL A 75 4.95 1.81 -3.60
N LEU A 76 5.76 0.76 -3.44
CA LEU A 76 5.25 -0.57 -3.11
C LEU A 76 4.51 -0.61 -1.78
N ALA A 77 5.04 0.01 -0.73
CA ALA A 77 4.42 0.04 0.58
C ALA A 77 3.05 0.76 0.55
N PHE A 78 2.95 1.91 -0.13
CA PHE A 78 1.70 2.63 -0.29
C PHE A 78 0.70 1.90 -1.19
N PHE A 79 1.16 1.19 -2.21
CA PHE A 79 0.32 0.29 -3.00
C PHE A 79 -0.27 -0.83 -2.13
N LEU A 80 0.54 -1.46 -1.28
CA LEU A 80 0.07 -2.48 -0.33
C LEU A 80 -0.93 -1.92 0.68
N ILE A 81 -0.74 -0.70 1.17
CA ILE A 81 -1.72 0.01 2.02
C ILE A 81 -3.05 0.15 1.28
N GLY A 82 -3.02 0.53 0.00
CA GLY A 82 -4.21 0.62 -0.85
C GLY A 82 -4.94 -0.71 -0.99
N VAL A 83 -4.21 -1.78 -1.30
CA VAL A 83 -4.77 -3.13 -1.46
C VAL A 83 -5.34 -3.66 -0.13
N LEU A 84 -4.50 -3.70 0.91
CA LEU A 84 -4.89 -4.27 2.21
C LEU A 84 -6.01 -3.47 2.87
N GLY A 85 -5.94 -2.13 2.85
CA GLY A 85 -6.97 -1.27 3.42
C GLY A 85 -8.32 -1.46 2.74
N THR A 86 -8.32 -1.57 1.41
CA THR A 86 -9.56 -1.80 0.65
C THR A 86 -10.15 -3.18 0.95
N LEU A 87 -9.34 -4.24 0.94
CA LEU A 87 -9.78 -5.60 1.29
C LEU A 87 -10.34 -5.66 2.71
N THR A 88 -9.64 -5.05 3.67
CA THR A 88 -10.02 -5.05 5.08
C THR A 88 -11.39 -4.40 5.27
N ILE A 89 -11.62 -3.22 4.71
CA ILE A 89 -12.90 -2.50 4.85
C ILE A 89 -14.03 -3.23 4.12
N GLN A 90 -13.77 -3.73 2.91
CA GLN A 90 -14.80 -4.44 2.16
C GLN A 90 -15.27 -5.71 2.86
N LEU A 91 -14.39 -6.43 3.56
CA LEU A 91 -14.72 -7.64 4.30
C LEU A 91 -15.29 -7.36 5.69
N SER A 92 -14.85 -6.27 6.35
CA SER A 92 -15.29 -5.92 7.70
C SER A 92 -16.74 -5.44 7.77
N PHE A 93 -17.23 -4.77 6.73
CA PHE A 93 -18.57 -4.18 6.72
C PHE A 93 -19.50 -4.81 5.67
N PRO A 94 -19.90 -6.08 5.77
CA PRO A 94 -20.69 -6.77 4.74
C PRO A 94 -22.09 -6.15 4.53
N LYS A 95 -22.64 -5.46 5.54
CA LYS A 95 -23.98 -4.86 5.54
C LYS A 95 -24.04 -3.46 4.90
N TRP A 96 -22.90 -2.80 4.75
CA TRP A 96 -22.85 -1.45 4.18
C TRP A 96 -23.03 -1.47 2.67
N ASN A 97 -23.66 -0.42 2.14
CA ASN A 97 -23.77 -0.21 0.70
C ASN A 97 -22.38 -0.16 0.06
N TRP A 98 -22.21 -0.76 -1.12
CA TRP A 98 -20.94 -0.80 -1.81
C TRP A 98 -20.35 0.61 -2.06
N LEU A 99 -21.20 1.58 -2.48
CA LEU A 99 -20.78 2.98 -2.68
C LEU A 99 -20.24 3.62 -1.39
N ILE A 100 -20.94 3.42 -0.27
CA ILE A 100 -20.53 4.00 1.03
C ILE A 100 -19.16 3.44 1.44
N LYS A 101 -18.96 2.13 1.29
CA LYS A 101 -17.65 1.49 1.55
C LYS A 101 -16.54 2.08 0.69
N THR A 102 -16.80 2.23 -0.60
CA THR A 102 -15.81 2.72 -1.56
C THR A 102 -15.40 4.15 -1.23
N ILE A 103 -16.36 5.03 -0.96
CA ILE A 103 -16.09 6.43 -0.59
C ILE A 103 -15.35 6.50 0.75
N PHE A 104 -15.80 5.75 1.76
CA PHE A 104 -15.15 5.70 3.07
C PHE A 104 -13.71 5.20 2.98
N THR A 105 -13.48 4.13 2.21
CA THR A 105 -12.15 3.57 1.99
C THR A 105 -11.25 4.57 1.29
N ALA A 106 -11.72 5.21 0.23
CA ALA A 106 -10.96 6.23 -0.51
C ALA A 106 -10.56 7.39 0.40
N ALA A 107 -11.51 7.91 1.20
CA ALA A 107 -11.25 9.01 2.14
C ALA A 107 -10.22 8.60 3.21
N LEU A 108 -10.35 7.41 3.80
CA LEU A 108 -9.44 6.90 4.81
C LEU A 108 -8.01 6.73 4.24
N LEU A 109 -7.88 6.08 3.09
CA LEU A 109 -6.60 5.83 2.46
C LEU A 109 -5.90 7.13 2.02
N MET A 110 -6.67 8.08 1.47
CA MET A 110 -6.16 9.41 1.13
C MET A 110 -5.65 10.14 2.37
N THR A 111 -6.42 10.07 3.47
CA THR A 111 -6.02 10.68 4.74
C THR A 111 -4.71 10.08 5.25
N ILE A 112 -4.54 8.75 5.23
CA ILE A 112 -3.31 8.07 5.65
C ILE A 112 -2.13 8.52 4.77
N ALA A 113 -2.29 8.54 3.44
CA ALA A 113 -1.23 8.95 2.52
C ALA A 113 -0.81 10.42 2.74
N CYS A 114 -1.77 11.32 2.94
CA CYS A 114 -1.48 12.73 3.20
C CYS A 114 -0.84 12.94 4.59
N LEU A 115 -1.35 12.27 5.63
CA LEU A 115 -0.86 12.41 7.00
C LEU A 115 0.59 11.95 7.14
N THR A 116 0.93 10.80 6.57
CA THR A 116 2.30 10.26 6.62
C THR A 116 3.32 11.19 5.99
N GLU A 117 2.96 11.92 4.93
CA GLU A 117 3.84 12.90 4.31
C GLU A 117 3.86 14.24 5.06
N ARG A 118 2.71 14.70 5.57
CA ARG A 118 2.61 15.92 6.36
C ARG A 118 3.37 15.83 7.69
N LEU A 119 3.37 14.67 8.33
CA LEU A 119 4.09 14.46 9.59
C LEU A 119 5.60 14.64 9.45
N LYS A 120 6.18 14.52 8.26
CA LYS A 120 7.62 14.78 8.00
C LYS A 120 8.02 16.24 8.27
N ILE A 121 7.08 17.19 8.22
CA ILE A 121 7.36 18.61 8.49
C ILE A 121 7.85 18.82 9.93
N TYR A 122 7.44 17.94 10.86
CA TYR A 122 7.84 18.02 12.28
C TYR A 122 9.25 17.45 12.55
N ILE A 123 9.93 16.90 11.53
CA ILE A 123 11.26 16.30 11.67
C ILE A 123 12.30 17.27 11.09
N PRO A 124 13.19 17.87 11.92
CA PRO A 124 14.15 18.90 11.47
C PRO A 124 15.11 18.46 10.35
N SER A 125 15.36 17.15 10.23
CA SER A 125 16.28 16.58 9.26
C SER A 125 15.62 16.18 7.92
N ARG A 126 14.30 16.41 7.76
CA ARG A 126 13.57 16.04 6.54
C ARG A 126 12.85 17.25 5.93
N HIS A 127 12.95 17.35 4.62
CA HIS A 127 12.17 18.33 3.85
C HIS A 127 10.90 17.64 3.33
N TYR A 128 9.76 18.34 3.48
CA TYR A 128 8.52 17.98 2.82
C TYR A 128 8.72 18.06 1.31
N SER A 129 8.41 17.00 0.59
CA SER A 129 8.42 16.98 -0.87
C SER A 129 7.01 16.72 -1.38
N TYR A 130 6.49 17.66 -2.15
CA TYR A 130 5.19 17.52 -2.81
C TYR A 130 5.18 16.34 -3.79
N GLU A 131 6.28 16.10 -4.49
CA GLU A 131 6.42 14.99 -5.42
C GLU A 131 6.27 13.64 -4.72
N GLU A 132 6.93 13.47 -3.56
CA GLU A 132 6.83 12.24 -2.77
C GLU A 132 5.39 11.97 -2.29
N MET A 133 4.65 13.04 -1.93
CA MET A 133 3.24 12.93 -1.56
C MET A 133 2.38 12.46 -2.74
N VAL A 134 2.60 13.02 -3.93
CA VAL A 134 1.87 12.65 -5.14
C VAL A 134 2.11 11.17 -5.47
N TYR A 135 3.36 10.69 -5.43
CA TYR A 135 3.66 9.26 -5.65
C TYR A 135 2.97 8.35 -4.64
N SER A 136 2.92 8.74 -3.37
CA SER A 136 2.25 7.98 -2.32
C SER A 136 0.74 7.90 -2.56
N ILE A 137 0.11 9.00 -2.97
CA ILE A 137 -1.32 9.06 -3.32
C ILE A 137 -1.62 8.20 -4.55
N ILE A 138 -0.82 8.31 -5.61
CA ILE A 138 -1.02 7.54 -6.84
C ILE A 138 -0.86 6.04 -6.54
N ALA A 139 0.16 5.64 -5.79
CA ALA A 139 0.39 4.24 -5.44
C ALA A 139 -0.77 3.67 -4.61
N THR A 140 -1.21 4.41 -3.58
CA THR A 140 -2.37 4.02 -2.76
C THR A 140 -3.64 3.93 -3.59
N GLY A 141 -3.87 4.91 -4.47
CA GLY A 141 -5.00 4.95 -5.39
C GLY A 141 -5.00 3.78 -6.37
N ALA A 142 -3.84 3.39 -6.90
CA ALA A 142 -3.69 2.24 -7.77
C ALA A 142 -4.07 0.93 -7.06
N GLY A 143 -3.60 0.73 -5.82
CA GLY A 143 -3.98 -0.43 -5.00
C GLY A 143 -5.48 -0.47 -4.69
N PHE A 144 -6.06 0.67 -4.34
CA PHE A 144 -7.50 0.83 -4.12
C PHE A 144 -8.32 0.50 -5.38
N LEU A 145 -7.95 1.07 -6.53
CA LEU A 145 -8.63 0.85 -7.81
C LEU A 145 -8.57 -0.61 -8.22
N LEU A 146 -7.42 -1.25 -8.10
CA LEU A 146 -7.23 -2.65 -8.43
C LEU A 146 -8.24 -3.54 -7.67
N VAL A 147 -8.33 -3.41 -6.36
CA VAL A 147 -9.25 -4.21 -5.54
C VAL A 147 -10.70 -3.87 -5.82
N THR A 148 -11.01 -2.57 -6.00
CA THR A 148 -12.39 -2.11 -6.27
C THR A 148 -12.89 -2.63 -7.62
N LEU A 149 -12.07 -2.57 -8.67
CA LEU A 149 -12.39 -3.12 -9.99
C LEU A 149 -12.58 -4.64 -9.93
N PHE A 150 -11.70 -5.35 -9.23
CA PHE A 150 -11.81 -6.81 -9.07
C PHE A 150 -13.12 -7.19 -8.37
N THR A 151 -13.50 -6.44 -7.34
CA THR A 151 -14.74 -6.66 -6.60
C THR A 151 -15.97 -6.35 -7.44
N LEU A 152 -15.90 -5.30 -8.25
CA LEU A 152 -16.97 -4.93 -9.17
C LEU A 152 -17.19 -6.02 -10.25
N LEU A 153 -16.10 -6.47 -10.89
CA LEU A 153 -16.15 -7.54 -11.88
C LEU A 153 -16.76 -8.82 -11.29
N PHE A 154 -16.37 -9.17 -10.09
CA PHE A 154 -16.90 -10.34 -9.41
C PHE A 154 -18.41 -10.23 -9.12
N HIS A 155 -18.89 -9.02 -8.79
CA HIS A 155 -20.33 -8.77 -8.61
C HIS A 155 -21.10 -8.87 -9.91
N ILE A 156 -20.56 -8.33 -11.00
CA ILE A 156 -21.17 -8.39 -12.35
C ILE A 156 -21.23 -9.86 -12.81
N MET A 157 -20.16 -10.62 -12.67
CA MET A 157 -20.11 -12.03 -13.03
C MET A 157 -21.15 -12.84 -12.26
N LYS A 158 -21.24 -12.64 -10.94
CA LYS A 158 -22.29 -13.31 -10.12
C LYS A 158 -23.70 -12.98 -10.57
N GLY A 159 -23.96 -11.70 -10.92
CA GLY A 159 -25.25 -11.28 -11.46
C GLY A 159 -25.58 -11.99 -12.77
N PHE A 160 -24.61 -12.07 -13.66
CA PHE A 160 -24.74 -12.72 -14.96
C PHE A 160 -25.02 -14.23 -14.84
N PHE A 161 -24.25 -14.93 -14.00
CA PHE A 161 -24.49 -16.36 -13.73
C PHE A 161 -25.86 -16.61 -13.13
N LYS A 162 -26.32 -15.75 -12.22
CA LYS A 162 -27.66 -15.88 -11.64
C LYS A 162 -28.77 -15.75 -12.70
N LEU A 163 -28.62 -14.80 -13.62
CA LEU A 163 -29.59 -14.62 -14.71
C LEU A 163 -29.62 -15.82 -15.66
N LEU A 164 -28.46 -16.38 -16.03
CA LEU A 164 -28.37 -17.55 -16.88
C LEU A 164 -29.03 -18.78 -16.25
N PHE A 165 -28.79 -19.05 -14.98
CA PHE A 165 -29.39 -20.19 -14.29
C PHE A 165 -30.87 -20.01 -14.00
N THR A 166 -31.37 -18.76 -13.86
CA THR A 166 -32.81 -18.52 -13.68
C THR A 166 -33.57 -18.58 -15.00
N SER A 167 -32.91 -18.40 -16.15
CA SER A 167 -33.48 -18.52 -17.49
C SER A 167 -33.52 -19.97 -18.01
N LEU A 168 -32.83 -20.91 -17.36
CA LEU A 168 -32.77 -22.33 -17.73
C LEU A 168 -33.69 -23.24 -16.92
N CYS A 169 -34.37 -22.75 -15.89
CA CYS A 169 -35.43 -23.37 -15.14
C CYS A 169 -36.79 -22.75 -15.45
#